data_0e1c411af9eb3434031ed8a8df172b1e
#
_entry.id   0e1c411af9eb3434031ed8a8df172b1e
#
_cell.length_a   1.000
_cell.length_b   1.000
_cell.length_c   1.000
_cell.angle_alpha   90.00
_cell.angle_beta   90.00
_cell.angle_gamma   90.00
#
_symmetry.space_group_name_H-M   'P 1'
#
loop_
_entity.id
_entity.type
_entity.pdbx_description
1 polymer ?
#
loop_
_entity_poly.entity_id
_entity_poly.type
_entity_poly.pdbx_seq_one_letter_code
_entity_poly.pdbx_strand_id
1 'polypeptide(L)'
;MKDTGISDYKEKASHGDVLMPIQRYRCIVPFSYQDLSLHWHDEVEFTWIEGGSIDYGINFETYRVRKDDLLLISPHTLHSAHALKKEEMISESLVFHLDMLGYQTPDACTIKYISPLLKGKYRFVPIIRAGCPGHGELLQCFREMLTCVEDKNHSPLAEWEM
;
A
#
# COMPACT_ATOMS: atom_id res chain seq x y z
N MET A 1 -28.25 -6.47 -16.86
CA MET A 1 -26.98 -5.93 -16.36
C MET A 1 -27.06 -6.00 -14.84
N LYS A 2 -26.18 -6.78 -14.17
CA LYS A 2 -26.07 -6.71 -12.71
C LYS A 2 -25.49 -5.33 -12.38
N ASP A 3 -26.18 -4.61 -11.50
CA ASP A 3 -25.69 -3.37 -10.93
C ASP A 3 -24.51 -3.72 -10.03
N THR A 4 -23.29 -3.63 -10.54
CA THR A 4 -22.07 -3.90 -9.78
C THR A 4 -21.84 -2.72 -8.86
N GLY A 5 -22.21 -2.88 -7.61
CA GLY A 5 -21.95 -1.88 -6.57
C GLY A 5 -20.46 -1.83 -6.23
N ILE A 6 -19.99 -0.70 -5.67
CA ILE A 6 -18.58 -0.53 -5.22
C ILE A 6 -18.14 -1.64 -4.26
N SER A 7 -19.08 -2.21 -3.50
CA SER A 7 -18.84 -3.36 -2.60
C SER A 7 -18.33 -4.62 -3.30
N ASP A 8 -18.62 -4.80 -4.59
CA ASP A 8 -18.21 -5.99 -5.34
C ASP A 8 -16.71 -6.00 -5.66
N TYR A 9 -16.05 -4.85 -5.52
CA TYR A 9 -14.60 -4.68 -5.73
C TYR A 9 -13.80 -4.78 -4.44
N LYS A 10 -14.42 -5.09 -3.30
CA LYS A 10 -13.66 -5.30 -2.07
C LYS A 10 -12.80 -6.56 -2.21
N GLU A 11 -11.52 -6.41 -1.97
CA GLU A 11 -10.58 -7.53 -1.94
C GLU A 11 -10.95 -8.49 -0.80
N LYS A 12 -10.84 -9.80 -1.07
CA LYS A 12 -11.13 -10.84 -0.09
C LYS A 12 -9.89 -11.35 0.63
N ALA A 13 -8.71 -10.94 0.18
CA ALA A 13 -7.45 -11.31 0.81
C ALA A 13 -7.35 -10.67 2.20
N SER A 14 -6.66 -11.36 3.10
CA SER A 14 -6.22 -10.80 4.38
C SER A 14 -4.74 -10.47 4.28
N HIS A 15 -4.36 -9.28 4.71
CA HIS A 15 -2.99 -8.78 4.64
C HIS A 15 -2.32 -8.90 6.01
N GLY A 16 -1.40 -9.87 6.13
CA GLY A 16 -0.78 -10.21 7.40
C GLY A 16 -1.68 -11.08 8.29
N ASP A 17 -1.39 -11.11 9.57
CA ASP A 17 -2.13 -11.86 10.58
C ASP A 17 -2.54 -10.96 11.77
N VAL A 18 -3.22 -11.55 12.76
CA VAL A 18 -3.74 -10.80 13.92
C VAL A 18 -2.64 -10.15 14.76
N LEU A 19 -1.45 -10.73 14.82
CA LEU A 19 -0.32 -10.23 15.61
C LEU A 19 0.57 -9.29 14.78
N MET A 20 0.60 -9.48 13.46
CA MET A 20 1.39 -8.71 12.52
C MET A 20 0.51 -8.30 11.32
N PRO A 21 -0.38 -7.30 11.46
CA PRO A 21 -1.33 -6.91 10.42
C PRO A 21 -0.66 -6.06 9.33
N ILE A 22 0.42 -6.58 8.77
CA ILE A 22 1.18 -6.01 7.65
C ILE A 22 1.65 -7.13 6.73
N GLN A 23 1.54 -6.92 5.43
CA GLN A 23 2.01 -7.85 4.42
C GLN A 23 2.85 -7.13 3.38
N ARG A 24 3.99 -7.73 3.04
CA ARG A 24 4.83 -7.31 1.92
C ARG A 24 4.42 -8.03 0.64
N TYR A 25 4.41 -7.30 -0.45
CA TYR A 25 4.23 -7.82 -1.80
C TYR A 25 5.34 -7.32 -2.71
N ARG A 26 5.96 -8.23 -3.46
CA ARG A 26 6.83 -7.89 -4.57
C ARG A 26 6.11 -8.23 -5.87
N CYS A 27 5.90 -7.24 -6.70
CA CYS A 27 5.22 -7.39 -7.97
C CYS A 27 6.18 -7.14 -9.13
N ILE A 28 6.20 -8.05 -10.10
CA ILE A 28 6.97 -7.94 -11.34
C ILE A 28 5.99 -8.11 -12.49
N VAL A 29 5.65 -7.01 -13.15
CA VAL A 29 4.78 -7.01 -14.31
C VAL A 29 5.65 -7.13 -15.58
N PRO A 30 5.33 -7.98 -16.54
CA PRO A 30 4.14 -8.86 -16.61
C PRO A 30 4.33 -10.26 -16.02
N PHE A 31 5.44 -10.54 -15.33
CA PHE A 31 5.80 -11.90 -14.93
C PHE A 31 4.97 -12.44 -13.76
N SER A 32 4.76 -11.65 -12.72
CA SER A 32 3.97 -12.07 -11.55
C SER A 32 2.48 -11.91 -11.80
N TYR A 33 2.12 -10.81 -12.46
CA TYR A 33 0.74 -10.46 -12.81
C TYR A 33 0.73 -9.74 -14.15
N GLN A 34 -0.29 -9.99 -15.00
CA GLN A 34 -0.48 -9.20 -16.21
C GLN A 34 -1.07 -7.82 -15.89
N ASP A 35 -2.03 -7.80 -14.96
CA ASP A 35 -2.72 -6.61 -14.48
C ASP A 35 -3.12 -6.80 -13.01
N LEU A 36 -3.10 -5.73 -12.24
CA LEU A 36 -3.74 -5.66 -10.94
C LEU A 36 -5.19 -5.19 -11.16
N SER A 37 -6.14 -6.11 -10.97
CA SER A 37 -7.57 -5.83 -11.16
C SER A 37 -8.04 -4.71 -10.26
N LEU A 38 -9.08 -3.99 -10.69
CA LEU A 38 -9.71 -2.93 -9.88
C LEU A 38 -10.25 -3.52 -8.58
N HIS A 39 -9.77 -3.00 -7.44
CA HIS A 39 -10.17 -3.42 -6.11
C HIS A 39 -10.00 -2.30 -5.09
N TRP A 40 -10.44 -2.55 -3.86
CA TRP A 40 -10.17 -1.73 -2.69
C TRP A 40 -10.11 -2.62 -1.43
N HIS A 41 -9.44 -2.15 -0.39
CA HIS A 41 -9.29 -2.82 0.90
C HIS A 41 -9.34 -1.82 2.07
N ASP A 42 -9.39 -2.32 3.30
CA ASP A 42 -9.51 -1.51 4.53
C ASP A 42 -8.16 -0.96 4.99
N GLU A 43 -7.07 -1.46 4.43
CA GLU A 43 -5.69 -1.15 4.78
C GLU A 43 -5.16 0.07 4.00
N VAL A 44 -4.04 0.59 4.47
CA VAL A 44 -3.17 1.47 3.69
C VAL A 44 -2.26 0.60 2.82
N GLU A 45 -2.09 0.97 1.56
CA GLU A 45 -1.02 0.44 0.73
C GLU A 45 0.04 1.51 0.51
N PHE A 46 1.28 1.17 0.86
CA PHE A 46 2.45 1.98 0.60
C PHE A 46 3.36 1.24 -0.39
N THR A 47 3.52 1.81 -1.58
CA THR A 47 4.21 1.15 -2.70
C THR A 47 5.37 2.00 -3.20
N TRP A 48 6.52 1.36 -3.43
CA TRP A 48 7.67 1.93 -4.11
C TRP A 48 7.84 1.28 -5.48
N ILE A 49 7.95 2.09 -6.52
CA ILE A 49 8.28 1.63 -7.87
C ILE A 49 9.80 1.50 -7.97
N GLU A 50 10.30 0.29 -7.81
CA GLU A 50 11.74 -0.02 -7.86
C GLU A 50 12.31 0.14 -9.28
N GLY A 51 11.50 -0.17 -10.29
CA GLY A 51 11.94 -0.10 -11.68
C GLY A 51 10.80 -0.08 -12.68
N GLY A 52 11.10 0.40 -13.88
CA GLY A 52 10.13 0.44 -14.98
C GLY A 52 9.07 1.54 -14.84
N SER A 53 7.92 1.29 -15.43
CA SER A 53 6.78 2.21 -15.39
C SER A 53 5.47 1.48 -15.70
N ILE A 54 4.36 1.97 -15.17
CA ILE A 54 3.03 1.39 -15.37
C ILE A 54 1.96 2.49 -15.27
N ASP A 55 0.77 2.26 -15.84
CA ASP A 55 -0.39 3.09 -15.61
C ASP A 55 -1.15 2.58 -14.38
N TYR A 56 -1.28 3.44 -13.36
CA TYR A 56 -1.95 3.16 -12.09
C TYR A 56 -3.28 3.91 -12.04
N GLY A 57 -4.38 3.18 -11.92
CA GLY A 57 -5.72 3.76 -11.73
C GLY A 57 -5.99 3.99 -10.25
N ILE A 58 -6.40 5.20 -9.86
CA ILE A 58 -6.78 5.55 -8.49
C ILE A 58 -8.04 6.42 -8.54
N ASN A 59 -9.15 5.97 -7.95
CA ASN A 59 -10.44 6.68 -7.96
C ASN A 59 -10.87 7.17 -9.36
N PHE A 60 -10.75 6.29 -10.36
CA PHE A 60 -11.12 6.58 -11.77
C PHE A 60 -10.19 7.56 -12.51
N GLU A 61 -9.11 8.02 -11.88
CA GLU A 61 -8.05 8.75 -12.54
C GLU A 61 -6.88 7.82 -12.85
N THR A 62 -6.20 8.05 -13.98
CA THR A 62 -5.03 7.25 -14.39
C THR A 62 -3.76 8.06 -14.21
N TYR A 63 -2.80 7.47 -13.54
CA TYR A 63 -1.50 8.07 -13.24
C TYR A 63 -0.40 7.23 -13.86
N ARG A 64 0.42 7.82 -14.70
CA ARG A 64 1.67 7.19 -15.12
C ARG A 64 2.66 7.25 -13.99
N VAL A 65 3.00 6.11 -13.41
CA VAL A 65 4.06 5.98 -12.38
C VAL A 65 5.33 5.42 -13.00
N ARG A 66 6.48 5.78 -12.41
CA ARG A 66 7.81 5.46 -12.92
C ARG A 66 8.71 5.08 -11.77
N LYS A 67 9.89 4.55 -12.14
CA LYS A 67 10.96 4.26 -11.17
C LYS A 67 11.13 5.41 -10.17
N ASP A 68 11.27 5.02 -8.91
CA ASP A 68 11.42 5.84 -7.71
C ASP A 68 10.19 6.65 -7.29
N ASP A 69 9.06 6.60 -8.02
CA ASP A 69 7.80 7.13 -7.51
C ASP A 69 7.31 6.28 -6.31
N LEU A 70 6.68 6.95 -5.34
CA LEU A 70 6.00 6.32 -4.22
C LEU A 70 4.48 6.52 -4.36
N LEU A 71 3.73 5.47 -4.00
CA LEU A 71 2.29 5.53 -3.93
C LEU A 71 1.84 5.34 -2.49
N LEU A 72 0.85 6.13 -2.06
CA LEU A 72 0.18 6.02 -0.77
C LEU A 72 -1.32 5.93 -1.00
N ILE A 73 -1.83 4.70 -1.03
CA ILE A 73 -3.25 4.43 -1.22
C ILE A 73 -3.94 4.44 0.14
N SER A 74 -4.89 5.33 0.29
CA SER A 74 -5.69 5.41 1.53
C SER A 74 -6.67 4.24 1.62
N PRO A 75 -7.09 3.84 2.83
CA PRO A 75 -8.16 2.87 3.02
C PRO A 75 -9.39 3.18 2.16
N HIS A 76 -10.06 2.15 1.69
CA HIS A 76 -11.30 2.23 0.88
C HIS A 76 -11.14 2.99 -0.44
N THR A 77 -9.94 3.07 -0.98
CA THR A 77 -9.67 3.73 -2.26
C THR A 77 -9.63 2.69 -3.38
N LEU A 78 -10.48 2.84 -4.38
CA LEU A 78 -10.44 2.01 -5.59
C LEU A 78 -9.14 2.23 -6.33
N HIS A 79 -8.43 1.15 -6.64
CA HIS A 79 -7.18 1.21 -7.40
C HIS A 79 -6.95 -0.02 -8.26
N SER A 80 -6.11 0.13 -9.26
CA SER A 80 -5.73 -0.90 -10.23
C SER A 80 -4.38 -0.54 -10.86
N ALA A 81 -3.71 -1.50 -11.49
CA ALA A 81 -2.53 -1.24 -12.29
C ALA A 81 -2.60 -2.03 -13.60
N HIS A 82 -2.30 -1.36 -14.72
CA HIS A 82 -2.39 -1.94 -16.05
C HIS A 82 -1.09 -1.75 -16.81
N ALA A 83 -0.51 -2.86 -17.28
CA ALA A 83 0.66 -2.82 -18.12
C ALA A 83 0.27 -2.51 -19.57
N LEU A 84 0.89 -1.50 -20.15
CA LEU A 84 0.87 -1.33 -21.62
C LEU A 84 1.79 -2.41 -22.22
N LYS A 85 1.44 -2.89 -23.44
CA LYS A 85 2.21 -3.96 -24.11
C LYS A 85 3.71 -3.69 -24.11
N LYS A 86 4.50 -4.64 -23.59
CA LYS A 86 5.98 -4.63 -23.48
C LYS A 86 6.57 -3.74 -22.37
N GLU A 87 5.78 -3.22 -21.47
CA GLU A 87 6.32 -2.51 -20.32
C GLU A 87 6.57 -3.47 -19.17
N GLU A 88 7.68 -3.24 -18.50
CA GLU A 88 8.05 -3.95 -17.28
C GLU A 88 7.95 -2.96 -16.10
N MET A 89 7.50 -3.44 -14.97
CA MET A 89 7.50 -2.71 -13.72
C MET A 89 7.86 -3.65 -12.58
N ILE A 90 8.70 -3.17 -11.70
CA ILE A 90 9.02 -3.84 -10.43
C ILE A 90 8.58 -2.91 -9.32
N SER A 91 7.77 -3.42 -8.41
CA SER A 91 7.35 -2.68 -7.22
C SER A 91 7.44 -3.53 -5.96
N GLU A 92 7.62 -2.83 -4.85
CA GLU A 92 7.49 -3.35 -3.49
C GLU A 92 6.32 -2.62 -2.83
N SER A 93 5.39 -3.37 -2.27
CA SER A 93 4.24 -2.82 -1.53
C SER A 93 4.22 -3.35 -0.09
N LEU A 94 3.85 -2.47 0.83
CA LEU A 94 3.49 -2.80 2.20
C LEU A 94 2.01 -2.47 2.37
N VAL A 95 1.21 -3.48 2.66
CA VAL A 95 -0.22 -3.34 2.94
C VAL A 95 -0.43 -3.59 4.42
N PHE A 96 -0.96 -2.60 5.14
CA PHE A 96 -1.09 -2.68 6.59
C PHE A 96 -2.31 -1.91 7.11
N HIS A 97 -2.87 -2.42 8.20
CA HIS A 97 -3.99 -1.78 8.86
C HIS A 97 -3.52 -0.66 9.79
N LEU A 98 -4.15 0.52 9.72
CA LEU A 98 -3.74 1.67 10.54
C LEU A 98 -3.91 1.43 12.06
N ASP A 99 -4.74 0.47 12.47
CA ASP A 99 -4.92 0.12 13.88
C ASP A 99 -3.64 -0.39 14.54
N MET A 100 -2.69 -0.93 13.76
CA MET A 100 -1.37 -1.33 14.29
C MET A 100 -0.58 -0.16 14.88
N LEU A 101 -0.91 1.08 14.53
CA LEU A 101 -0.26 2.29 15.03
C LEU A 101 -0.83 2.78 16.37
N GLY A 102 -1.58 1.95 17.10
CA GLY A 102 -1.98 2.24 18.47
C GLY A 102 -3.39 2.79 18.66
N TYR A 103 -4.32 2.45 17.80
CA TYR A 103 -5.72 2.93 17.81
C TYR A 103 -6.49 2.70 19.12
N GLN A 104 -6.11 1.73 19.94
CA GLN A 104 -6.87 1.33 21.14
C GLN A 104 -6.80 2.34 22.29
N THR A 105 -5.77 3.19 22.34
CA THR A 105 -5.64 4.23 23.35
C THR A 105 -5.62 5.59 22.64
N PRO A 106 -6.67 6.41 22.79
CA PRO A 106 -6.75 7.69 22.11
C PRO A 106 -5.69 8.67 22.66
N ASP A 107 -4.59 8.77 21.94
CA ASP A 107 -3.56 9.79 22.13
C ASP A 107 -3.70 10.93 21.11
N ALA A 108 -2.86 11.95 21.23
CA ALA A 108 -2.89 13.11 20.34
C ALA A 108 -2.62 12.75 18.86
N CYS A 109 -1.76 11.77 18.60
CA CYS A 109 -1.46 11.30 17.25
C CYS A 109 -2.65 10.56 16.64
N THR A 110 -3.25 9.66 17.40
CA THR A 110 -4.44 8.91 17.00
C THR A 110 -5.60 9.85 16.67
N ILE A 111 -5.87 10.85 17.55
CA ILE A 111 -6.98 11.78 17.35
C ILE A 111 -6.72 12.68 16.14
N LYS A 112 -5.50 13.19 15.99
CA LYS A 112 -5.16 14.21 15.01
C LYS A 112 -4.91 13.65 13.60
N TYR A 113 -4.33 12.46 13.49
CA TYR A 113 -3.85 11.92 12.21
C TYR A 113 -4.53 10.60 11.82
N ILE A 114 -4.54 9.60 12.72
CA ILE A 114 -5.01 8.25 12.38
C ILE A 114 -6.53 8.19 12.23
N SER A 115 -7.27 8.66 13.24
CA SER A 115 -8.73 8.63 13.23
C SER A 115 -9.36 9.39 12.05
N PRO A 116 -8.86 10.57 11.63
CA PRO A 116 -9.36 11.23 10.42
C PRO A 116 -9.11 10.46 9.13
N LEU A 117 -7.98 9.75 9.00
CA LEU A 117 -7.68 8.89 7.85
C LEU A 117 -8.63 7.70 7.81
N LEU A 118 -8.79 6.96 8.93
CA LEU A 118 -9.72 5.84 9.04
C LEU A 118 -11.18 6.25 8.75
N LYS A 119 -11.58 7.44 9.15
CA LYS A 119 -12.93 7.99 8.89
C LYS A 119 -13.08 8.60 7.49
N GLY A 120 -12.05 8.55 6.65
CA GLY A 120 -12.07 9.11 5.31
C GLY A 120 -12.17 10.64 5.25
N LYS A 121 -11.94 11.35 6.39
CA LYS A 121 -11.90 12.81 6.41
C LYS A 121 -10.65 13.37 5.72
N TYR A 122 -9.54 12.65 5.83
CA TYR A 122 -8.30 12.92 5.14
C TYR A 122 -7.94 11.74 4.26
N ARG A 123 -7.23 12.02 3.19
CA ARG A 123 -6.64 11.04 2.29
C ARG A 123 -5.19 11.42 2.05
N PHE A 124 -4.36 10.44 1.80
CA PHE A 124 -3.01 10.69 1.34
C PHE A 124 -3.01 11.32 -0.06
N VAL A 125 -1.98 12.07 -0.36
CA VAL A 125 -1.62 12.38 -1.74
C VAL A 125 -1.17 11.05 -2.37
N PRO A 126 -1.89 10.55 -3.38
CA PRO A 126 -1.70 9.16 -3.80
C PRO A 126 -0.37 8.90 -4.51
N ILE A 127 0.24 9.90 -5.12
CA ILE A 127 1.51 9.78 -5.84
C ILE A 127 2.50 10.81 -5.34
N ILE A 128 3.64 10.36 -4.84
CA ILE A 128 4.77 11.20 -4.45
C ILE A 128 5.87 10.97 -5.49
N ARG A 129 6.13 11.99 -6.29
CA ARG A 129 7.11 11.91 -7.37
C ARG A 129 8.54 11.95 -6.85
N ALA A 130 9.42 11.21 -7.51
CA ALA A 130 10.85 11.31 -7.27
C ALA A 130 11.32 12.76 -7.34
N GLY A 131 12.09 13.20 -6.33
CA GLY A 131 12.62 14.56 -6.23
C GLY A 131 11.67 15.61 -5.67
N CYS A 132 10.41 15.28 -5.34
CA CYS A 132 9.55 16.18 -4.57
C CYS A 132 10.07 16.35 -3.14
N PRO A 133 9.78 17.49 -2.46
CA PRO A 133 10.09 17.66 -1.04
C PRO A 133 9.50 16.52 -0.20
N GLY A 134 10.29 15.96 0.71
CA GLY A 134 9.89 14.84 1.58
C GLY A 134 9.97 13.45 0.94
N HIS A 135 10.22 13.34 -0.39
CA HIS A 135 10.32 12.04 -1.07
C HIS A 135 11.44 11.17 -0.49
N GLY A 136 12.63 11.75 -0.26
CA GLY A 136 13.79 11.01 0.25
C GLY A 136 13.54 10.41 1.63
N GLU A 137 12.93 11.18 2.52
CA GLU A 137 12.57 10.76 3.87
C GLU A 137 11.52 9.64 3.84
N LEU A 138 10.51 9.78 3.00
CA LEU A 138 9.46 8.74 2.84
C LEU A 138 10.04 7.45 2.24
N LEU A 139 10.91 7.54 1.26
CA LEU A 139 11.57 6.36 0.68
C LEU A 139 12.48 5.67 1.70
N GLN A 140 13.17 6.44 2.55
CA GLN A 140 13.96 5.88 3.64
C GLN A 140 13.06 5.15 4.64
N CYS A 141 11.97 5.78 5.12
CA CYS A 141 11.01 5.13 6.01
C CYS A 141 10.45 3.84 5.38
N PHE A 142 10.11 3.85 4.09
CA PHE A 142 9.62 2.66 3.39
C PHE A 142 10.65 1.52 3.44
N ARG A 143 11.93 1.80 3.17
CA ARG A 143 12.99 0.80 3.20
C ARG A 143 13.24 0.25 4.61
N GLU A 144 13.16 1.10 5.62
CA GLU A 144 13.24 0.67 7.02
C GLU A 144 12.08 -0.26 7.39
N MET A 145 10.85 0.08 6.97
CA MET A 145 9.69 -0.79 7.15
C MET A 145 9.86 -2.13 6.42
N LEU A 146 10.38 -2.15 5.19
CA LEU A 146 10.68 -3.40 4.47
C LEU A 146 11.64 -4.28 5.28
N THR A 147 12.71 -3.70 5.80
CA THR A 147 13.69 -4.44 6.60
C THR A 147 13.05 -5.04 7.85
N CYS A 148 12.20 -4.30 8.56
CA CYS A 148 11.49 -4.79 9.73
C CYS A 148 10.53 -5.96 9.41
N VAL A 149 9.88 -5.92 8.24
CA VAL A 149 8.96 -7.00 7.82
C VAL A 149 9.70 -8.23 7.32
N GLU A 150 10.89 -8.05 6.71
CA GLU A 150 11.73 -9.16 6.24
C GLU A 150 12.41 -9.92 7.40
N ASP A 151 12.77 -9.23 8.45
CA ASP A 151 13.53 -9.79 9.57
C ASP A 151 12.61 -10.51 10.57
N LYS A 152 11.84 -11.49 10.06
CA LYS A 152 11.01 -12.36 10.89
C LYS A 152 11.81 -13.14 11.94
N ASN A 153 13.12 -13.33 11.71
CA ASN A 153 14.01 -14.05 12.65
C ASN A 153 14.44 -13.20 13.83
N HIS A 154 14.26 -11.88 13.78
CA HIS A 154 14.57 -10.95 14.87
C HIS A 154 13.32 -10.29 15.46
N SER A 155 12.12 -10.71 15.02
CA SER A 155 10.89 -10.29 15.68
C SER A 155 10.88 -10.85 17.10
N PRO A 156 10.62 -10.03 18.14
CA PRO A 156 10.42 -10.52 19.51
C PRO A 156 9.36 -11.63 19.60
N LEU A 157 8.49 -11.75 18.60
CA LEU A 157 7.48 -12.81 18.49
C LEU A 157 8.07 -14.14 18.01
N ALA A 158 9.17 -14.13 17.26
CA ALA A 158 9.85 -15.38 16.84
C ALA A 158 10.50 -16.13 18.00
N GLU A 159 10.82 -15.45 19.09
CA GLU A 159 11.36 -16.07 20.32
C GLU A 159 10.31 -16.82 21.15
N TRP A 160 9.02 -16.64 20.86
CA TRP A 160 7.91 -17.29 21.58
C TRP A 160 7.38 -18.54 20.87
N GLU A 161 7.84 -18.84 19.65
CA GLU A 161 7.44 -20.02 18.88
C GLU A 161 8.37 -21.25 19.09
N MET A 162 9.36 -21.17 19.98
CA MET A 162 10.19 -22.30 20.43
C MET A 162 9.74 -22.77 21.81
#